data_6e28d5ceb9988303562a4f620b5dfa60
#
_entry.id   6e28d5ceb9988303562a4f620b5dfa60
#
_cell.length_a   1.000
_cell.length_b   1.000
_cell.length_c   1.000
_cell.angle_alpha   90.00
_cell.angle_beta   90.00
_cell.angle_gamma   90.00
#
_symmetry.space_group_name_H-M   'P 1'
#
loop_
_entity.id
_entity.type
_entity.pdbx_description
1 polymer ?
#
loop_
_entity_poly.entity_id
_entity_poly.type
_entity_poly.pdbx_seq_one_letter_code
_entity_poly.pdbx_strand_id
1 'polypeptide(L)'
;MTNNANNSLMLYISLRQYEYIVAVAEAGSLTRAAEHLNVSQPSLSVAITRVEERLGALLFVRRKGSAIEITPYGHRVIEKSRDLLNIAGRIEQGPEQDRPFVVGCFQDIAPWYLVAAVERLQSRFPKMAF
;
A
#
# COMPACT_ATOMS: atom_id res chain seq x y z
N MET A 1 21.70 -19.49 -26.48
CA MET A 1 21.97 -18.76 -25.22
C MET A 1 20.68 -18.62 -24.45
N THR A 2 20.60 -19.51 -23.57
CA THR A 2 19.54 -19.73 -22.63
C THR A 2 19.51 -18.62 -21.61
N ASN A 3 18.40 -17.95 -21.44
CA ASN A 3 18.12 -17.26 -20.21
C ASN A 3 16.65 -17.42 -19.85
N ASN A 4 16.38 -18.48 -19.17
CA ASN A 4 16.13 -18.51 -17.76
C ASN A 4 14.82 -17.85 -17.36
N ALA A 5 13.72 -18.50 -17.73
CA ALA A 5 12.38 -18.23 -17.28
C ALA A 5 12.08 -18.94 -15.94
N ASN A 6 12.95 -18.84 -14.97
CA ASN A 6 12.68 -19.23 -13.59
C ASN A 6 13.06 -18.11 -12.63
N ASN A 7 12.58 -16.91 -12.90
CA ASN A 7 12.45 -15.93 -11.86
C ASN A 7 11.18 -16.25 -11.08
N SER A 8 11.24 -17.31 -10.30
CA SER A 8 10.34 -17.50 -9.18
C SER A 8 10.44 -16.22 -8.35
N LEU A 9 9.38 -15.43 -8.34
CA LEU A 9 9.26 -14.25 -7.48
C LEU A 9 9.29 -14.72 -6.03
N MET A 10 10.48 -15.06 -5.54
CA MET A 10 10.71 -15.32 -4.12
C MET A 10 10.64 -13.99 -3.39
N LEU A 11 9.46 -13.64 -2.93
CA LEU A 11 9.29 -12.51 -2.04
C LEU A 11 9.83 -12.90 -0.66
N TYR A 12 10.86 -12.18 -0.21
CA TYR A 12 11.47 -12.41 1.11
C TYR A 12 10.82 -11.60 2.22
N ILE A 13 9.97 -10.64 1.87
CA ILE A 13 9.19 -9.84 2.78
C ILE A 13 7.73 -10.25 2.62
N SER A 14 7.11 -10.67 3.71
CA SER A 14 5.71 -11.10 3.72
C SER A 14 4.75 -9.91 3.69
N LEU A 15 3.48 -10.14 3.26
CA LEU A 15 2.43 -9.12 3.34
C LEU A 15 2.26 -8.59 4.77
N ARG A 16 2.37 -9.46 5.77
CA ARG A 16 2.31 -9.07 7.18
C ARG A 16 3.41 -8.08 7.57
N GLN A 17 4.61 -8.22 7.02
CA GLN A 17 5.68 -7.26 7.26
C GLN A 17 5.43 -5.92 6.57
N TYR A 18 4.80 -5.90 5.39
CA TYR A 18 4.34 -4.66 4.77
C TYR A 18 3.24 -3.97 5.58
N GLU A 19 2.30 -4.72 6.16
CA GLU A 19 1.32 -4.18 7.12
C GLU A 19 2.01 -3.53 8.32
N TYR A 20 3.04 -4.16 8.87
CA TYR A 20 3.80 -3.62 9.99
C TYR A 20 4.48 -2.29 9.63
N ILE A 21 5.09 -2.19 8.45
CA ILE A 21 5.70 -0.94 7.97
C ILE A 21 4.66 0.19 7.90
N VAL A 22 3.52 -0.08 7.30
CA VAL A 22 2.45 0.92 7.15
C VAL A 22 1.89 1.33 8.50
N ALA A 23 1.61 0.38 9.39
CA ALA A 23 1.08 0.64 10.72
C ALA A 23 2.04 1.49 11.57
N VAL A 24 3.35 1.21 11.50
CA VAL A 24 4.37 2.00 12.22
C VAL A 24 4.43 3.43 11.68
N ALA A 25 4.34 3.60 10.37
CA ALA A 25 4.33 4.92 9.74
C ALA A 25 3.10 5.75 10.15
N GLU A 26 1.94 5.12 10.18
CA GLU A 26 0.67 5.78 10.54
C GLU A 26 0.59 6.13 12.03
N ALA A 27 1.05 5.23 12.89
CA ALA A 27 1.05 5.47 14.33
C ALA A 27 2.14 6.47 14.77
N GLY A 28 3.21 6.62 14.01
CA GLY A 28 4.37 7.44 14.38
C GLY A 28 5.10 6.95 15.63
N SER A 29 4.82 5.74 16.09
CA SER A 29 5.36 5.12 17.31
C SER A 29 5.25 3.61 17.22
N LEU A 30 6.36 2.90 17.54
CA LEU A 30 6.37 1.43 17.60
C LEU A 30 5.39 0.89 18.65
N THR A 31 5.29 1.54 19.80
CA THR A 31 4.39 1.12 20.88
C THR A 31 2.93 1.18 20.43
N ARG A 32 2.49 2.32 19.90
CA ARG A 32 1.11 2.48 19.39
C ARG A 32 0.82 1.55 18.21
N ALA A 33 1.77 1.36 17.31
CA ALA A 33 1.60 0.41 16.21
C ALA A 33 1.44 -1.03 16.71
N ALA A 34 2.25 -1.43 17.71
CA ALA A 34 2.17 -2.76 18.31
C ALA A 34 0.81 -3.01 18.98
N GLU A 35 0.29 -2.01 19.69
CA GLU A 35 -1.06 -2.05 20.28
C GLU A 35 -2.15 -2.25 19.22
N HIS A 36 -2.13 -1.46 18.15
CA HIS A 36 -3.08 -1.58 17.02
C HIS A 36 -3.01 -2.95 16.33
N LEU A 37 -1.81 -3.51 16.22
CA LEU A 37 -1.58 -4.80 15.57
C LEU A 37 -1.78 -6.01 16.49
N ASN A 38 -2.04 -5.79 17.77
CA ASN A 38 -2.12 -6.83 18.80
C ASN A 38 -0.86 -7.71 18.86
N VAL A 39 0.31 -7.10 18.76
CA VAL A 39 1.62 -7.76 18.89
C VAL A 39 2.46 -7.08 19.95
N SER A 40 3.50 -7.78 20.43
CA SER A 40 4.44 -7.15 21.37
C SER A 40 5.33 -6.13 20.63
N GLN A 41 5.64 -5.01 21.29
CA GLN A 41 6.54 -4.01 20.72
C GLN A 41 7.92 -4.57 20.37
N PRO A 42 8.56 -5.45 21.18
CA PRO A 42 9.82 -6.08 20.79
C PRO A 42 9.70 -6.92 19.50
N SER A 43 8.60 -7.69 19.34
CA SER A 43 8.37 -8.49 18.14
C SER A 43 8.21 -7.60 16.90
N LEU A 44 7.45 -6.52 17.01
CA LEU A 44 7.30 -5.55 15.92
C LEU A 44 8.64 -4.90 15.56
N SER A 45 9.43 -4.50 16.57
CA SER A 45 10.75 -3.92 16.38
C SER A 45 11.70 -4.85 15.63
N VAL A 46 11.73 -6.12 16.00
CA VAL A 46 12.54 -7.15 15.31
C VAL A 46 12.07 -7.34 13.86
N ALA A 47 10.76 -7.39 13.64
CA ALA A 47 10.21 -7.53 12.30
C ALA A 47 10.60 -6.37 11.38
N ILE A 48 10.52 -5.13 11.87
CA ILE A 48 10.95 -3.94 11.12
C ILE A 48 12.45 -3.99 10.82
N THR A 49 13.27 -4.31 11.82
CA THR A 49 14.73 -4.42 11.63
C THR A 49 15.08 -5.44 10.55
N ARG A 50 14.44 -6.61 10.54
CA ARG A 50 14.66 -7.63 9.50
C ARG A 50 14.30 -7.15 8.11
N VAL A 51 13.24 -6.36 7.98
CA VAL A 51 12.86 -5.76 6.69
C VAL A 51 13.91 -4.76 6.24
N GLU A 52 14.35 -3.86 7.12
CA GLU A 52 15.40 -2.87 6.84
C GLU A 52 16.72 -3.53 6.43
N GLU A 53 17.14 -4.59 7.14
CA GLU A 53 18.31 -5.41 6.78
C GLU A 53 18.15 -6.01 5.37
N ARG A 54 16.97 -6.52 5.06
CA ARG A 54 16.69 -7.13 3.75
C ARG A 54 16.70 -6.11 2.62
N LEU A 55 16.20 -4.91 2.87
CA LEU A 55 16.19 -3.81 1.91
C LEU A 55 17.55 -3.10 1.82
N GLY A 56 18.44 -3.32 2.79
CA GLY A 56 19.73 -2.68 2.87
C GLY A 56 19.66 -1.17 3.21
N ALA A 57 18.54 -0.72 3.78
CA ALA A 57 18.35 0.69 4.14
C ALA A 57 17.32 0.86 5.26
N LEU A 58 17.52 1.88 6.10
CA LEU A 58 16.58 2.23 7.14
C LEU A 58 15.31 2.87 6.56
N LEU A 59 14.17 2.42 7.04
CA LEU A 59 12.87 3.04 6.77
C LEU A 59 12.53 4.09 7.83
N PHE A 60 12.98 3.84 9.05
CA PHE A 60 12.65 4.64 10.22
C PHE A 60 13.89 5.02 11.01
N VAL A 61 13.90 6.24 11.55
CA VAL A 61 14.89 6.72 12.50
C VAL A 61 14.20 6.94 13.84
N ARG A 62 14.73 6.34 14.89
CA ARG A 62 14.22 6.53 16.25
C ARG A 62 14.75 7.86 16.80
N ARG A 63 13.85 8.70 17.29
CA ARG A 63 14.17 9.94 17.99
C ARG A 63 13.96 9.78 19.52
N LYS A 64 14.47 10.71 20.29
CA LYS A 64 14.21 10.74 21.75
C LYS A 64 12.70 10.81 22.00
N GLY A 65 12.20 10.02 22.97
CA GLY A 65 10.79 10.04 23.35
C GLY A 65 9.87 9.12 22.53
N SER A 66 10.39 8.03 21.97
CA SER A 66 9.61 7.03 21.21
C SER A 66 9.04 7.52 19.86
N ALA A 67 9.30 8.74 19.45
CA ALA A 67 8.90 9.24 18.16
C ALA A 67 9.73 8.61 17.04
N ILE A 68 9.05 8.31 15.93
CA ILE A 68 9.66 7.75 14.73
C ILE A 68 9.62 8.78 13.62
N GLU A 69 10.75 8.98 12.97
CA GLU A 69 10.87 9.77 11.76
C GLU A 69 11.05 8.83 10.57
N ILE A 70 10.32 9.09 9.50
CA ILE A 70 10.39 8.28 8.28
C ILE A 70 11.51 8.82 7.39
N THR A 71 12.40 7.94 6.92
CA THR A 71 13.45 8.35 5.98
C THR A 71 12.87 8.65 4.59
N PRO A 72 13.59 9.40 3.72
CA PRO A 72 13.17 9.60 2.33
C PRO A 72 12.96 8.29 1.57
N TYR A 73 13.78 7.29 1.85
CA TYR A 73 13.60 5.93 1.31
C TYR A 73 12.36 5.25 1.91
N GLY A 74 12.16 5.39 3.22
CA GLY A 74 10.99 4.89 3.94
C GLY A 74 9.68 5.39 3.35
N HIS A 75 9.57 6.68 3.04
CA HIS A 75 8.37 7.24 2.40
C HIS A 75 8.02 6.51 1.10
N ARG A 76 9.00 6.25 0.24
CA ARG A 76 8.77 5.53 -1.02
C ARG A 76 8.33 4.08 -0.81
N VAL A 77 8.94 3.40 0.16
CA VAL A 77 8.58 2.01 0.50
C VAL A 77 7.18 1.95 1.10
N ILE A 78 6.83 2.86 2.00
CA ILE A 78 5.51 2.92 2.64
C ILE A 78 4.41 3.16 1.60
N GLU A 79 4.61 4.08 0.68
CA GLU A 79 3.65 4.35 -0.41
C GLU A 79 3.38 3.09 -1.24
N LYS A 80 4.45 2.43 -1.70
CA LYS A 80 4.32 1.17 -2.46
C LYS A 80 3.74 0.03 -1.63
N SER A 81 4.00 0.00 -0.33
CA SER A 81 3.42 -0.99 0.57
C SER A 81 1.91 -0.80 0.71
N ARG A 82 1.42 0.44 0.77
CA ARG A 82 -0.03 0.73 0.75
C ARG A 82 -0.69 0.26 -0.53
N ASP A 83 -0.07 0.52 -1.68
CA ASP A 83 -0.59 0.06 -2.98
C ASP A 83 -0.67 -1.47 -3.03
N LEU A 84 0.39 -2.15 -2.58
CA LEU A 84 0.43 -3.61 -2.51
C LEU A 84 -0.67 -4.18 -1.61
N LEU A 85 -0.85 -3.63 -0.42
CA LEU A 85 -1.88 -4.06 0.53
C LEU A 85 -3.29 -3.78 0.00
N ASN A 86 -3.50 -2.68 -0.71
CA ASN A 86 -4.76 -2.39 -1.38
C ASN A 86 -5.08 -3.41 -2.46
N ILE A 87 -4.08 -3.84 -3.23
CA ILE A 87 -4.25 -4.90 -4.25
C ILE A 87 -4.58 -6.22 -3.56
N ALA A 88 -3.84 -6.61 -2.52
CA ALA A 88 -4.09 -7.82 -1.77
C ALA A 88 -5.50 -7.83 -1.16
N GLY A 89 -5.91 -6.73 -0.54
CA GLY A 89 -7.25 -6.59 0.03
C GLY A 89 -8.37 -6.72 -1.01
N ARG A 90 -8.18 -6.22 -2.22
CA ARG A 90 -9.15 -6.41 -3.32
C ARG A 90 -9.26 -7.88 -3.75
N ILE A 91 -8.15 -8.60 -3.76
CA ILE A 91 -8.15 -10.04 -4.07
C ILE A 91 -8.95 -10.82 -3.01
N GLU A 92 -8.75 -10.50 -1.73
CA GLU A 92 -9.44 -11.17 -0.61
C GLU A 92 -10.94 -10.84 -0.55
N GLN A 93 -11.35 -9.69 -1.07
CA GLN A 93 -12.76 -9.31 -1.15
C GLN A 93 -13.55 -10.12 -2.18
N GLY A 94 -12.89 -10.98 -2.96
CA GLY A 94 -13.51 -11.81 -3.98
C GLY A 94 -13.75 -11.07 -5.31
N PRO A 95 -14.49 -11.69 -6.25
CA PRO A 95 -14.75 -11.08 -7.54
C PRO A 95 -15.40 -9.72 -7.34
N GLU A 96 -14.86 -8.72 -8.01
CA GLU A 96 -15.35 -7.33 -7.96
C GLU A 96 -16.86 -7.33 -8.14
N GLN A 97 -17.59 -7.15 -7.05
CA GLN A 97 -18.96 -6.73 -7.15
C GLN A 97 -18.92 -5.33 -7.78
N ASP A 98 -19.79 -5.12 -8.76
CA ASP A 98 -19.94 -3.85 -9.48
C ASP A 98 -19.99 -2.67 -8.50
N ARG A 99 -18.83 -2.17 -8.09
CA ARG A 99 -18.76 -0.94 -7.30
C ARG A 99 -18.87 0.21 -8.30
N PRO A 100 -19.81 1.11 -8.10
CA PRO A 100 -19.94 2.25 -8.98
C PRO A 100 -18.64 3.05 -8.96
N PHE A 101 -18.13 3.35 -10.13
CA PHE A 101 -16.95 4.20 -10.27
C PHE A 101 -17.38 5.65 -10.03
N VAL A 102 -16.90 6.25 -8.94
CA VAL A 102 -17.26 7.63 -8.62
C VAL A 102 -16.24 8.58 -9.24
N VAL A 103 -16.70 9.39 -10.19
CA VAL A 103 -15.89 10.44 -10.82
C VAL A 103 -16.23 11.78 -10.18
N GLY A 104 -15.24 12.39 -9.52
CA GLY A 104 -15.36 13.78 -9.05
C GLY A 104 -14.98 14.75 -10.19
N CYS A 105 -15.84 15.74 -10.45
CA CYS A 105 -15.57 16.76 -11.44
C CYS A 105 -15.95 18.14 -10.91
N PHE A 106 -15.21 19.18 -11.30
CA PHE A 106 -15.59 20.55 -11.01
C PHE A 106 -16.84 20.94 -11.79
N GLN A 107 -17.72 21.66 -11.14
CA GLN A 107 -19.05 22.03 -11.67
C GLN A 107 -18.97 22.75 -13.03
N ASP A 108 -17.95 23.55 -13.24
CA ASP A 108 -17.74 24.34 -14.47
C ASP A 108 -17.26 23.51 -15.65
N ILE A 109 -16.67 22.34 -15.42
CA ILE A 109 -16.08 21.47 -16.44
C ILE A 109 -17.00 20.30 -16.79
N ALA A 110 -17.83 19.88 -15.82
CA ALA A 110 -18.71 18.71 -15.95
C ALA A 110 -19.61 18.71 -17.19
N PRO A 111 -20.30 19.81 -17.55
CA PRO A 111 -21.22 19.79 -18.69
C PRO A 111 -20.56 19.56 -20.05
N TRP A 112 -19.29 19.93 -20.19
CA TRP A 112 -18.60 19.94 -21.48
C TRP A 112 -17.79 18.67 -21.76
N TYR A 113 -17.22 18.05 -20.71
CA TYR A 113 -16.28 16.95 -20.88
C TYR A 113 -16.72 15.65 -20.22
N LEU A 114 -17.50 15.71 -19.13
CA LEU A 114 -17.84 14.53 -18.35
C LEU A 114 -18.74 13.58 -19.14
N VAL A 115 -19.73 14.08 -19.84
CA VAL A 115 -20.67 13.24 -20.61
C VAL A 115 -19.92 12.46 -21.69
N ALA A 116 -19.10 13.14 -22.49
CA ALA A 116 -18.32 12.50 -23.56
C ALA A 116 -17.29 11.51 -23.00
N ALA A 117 -16.70 11.79 -21.83
CA ALA A 117 -15.76 10.90 -21.17
C ALA A 117 -16.46 9.64 -20.64
N VAL A 118 -17.64 9.79 -20.02
CA VAL A 118 -18.44 8.67 -19.51
C VAL A 118 -18.93 7.79 -20.66
N GLU A 119 -19.43 8.36 -21.74
CA GLU A 119 -19.85 7.60 -22.95
C GLU A 119 -18.70 6.77 -23.54
N ARG A 120 -17.49 7.35 -23.62
CA ARG A 120 -16.31 6.63 -24.09
C ARG A 120 -15.90 5.51 -23.13
N LEU A 121 -15.99 5.73 -21.81
CA LEU A 121 -15.71 4.72 -20.81
C LEU A 121 -16.74 3.58 -20.88
N GLN A 122 -18.02 3.89 -20.95
CA GLN A 122 -19.09 2.90 -21.09
C GLN A 122 -18.95 2.04 -22.34
N SER A 123 -18.59 2.67 -23.48
CA SER A 123 -18.37 1.92 -24.72
C SER A 123 -17.16 0.98 -24.64
N ARG A 124 -16.14 1.37 -23.90
CA ARG A 124 -14.91 0.57 -23.75
C ARG A 124 -15.01 -0.47 -22.61
N PHE A 125 -15.85 -0.20 -21.62
CA PHE A 125 -16.03 -1.03 -20.42
C PHE A 125 -17.53 -1.21 -20.13
N PRO A 126 -18.27 -1.98 -20.94
CA PRO A 126 -19.72 -2.08 -20.84
C PRO A 126 -20.24 -2.73 -19.55
N LYS A 127 -19.36 -3.35 -18.77
CA LYS A 127 -19.71 -3.96 -17.48
C LYS A 127 -19.44 -3.07 -16.26
N MET A 128 -18.93 -1.85 -16.45
CA MET A 128 -18.74 -0.90 -15.37
C MET A 128 -20.02 -0.09 -15.11
N ALA A 129 -20.46 -0.03 -13.87
CA ALA A 129 -21.50 0.89 -13.41
C ALA A 129 -20.86 2.24 -13.04
N PHE A 130 -21.44 3.35 -13.50
CA PHE A 130 -21.00 4.72 -13.23
C PHE A 130 -22.05 5.44 -12.38
#